data_58f17d337228837bf3926ff7f1c10ffb
#
_entry.id   58f17d337228837bf3926ff7f1c10ffb
#
_cell.length_a   1.000
_cell.length_b   1.000
_cell.length_c   1.000
_cell.angle_alpha   90.00
_cell.angle_beta   90.00
_cell.angle_gamma   90.00
#
_symmetry.space_group_name_H-M   'P 1'
#
loop_
_entity.id
_entity.type
_entity.pdbx_description
1 polymer ?
#
loop_
_entity_poly.entity_id
_entity_poly.type
_entity_poly.pdbx_seq_one_letter_code
_entity_poly.pdbx_strand_id
1 'polypeptide(L)'
;IFILYLGNKTTMNTLGNFAVMFILSLVSGSFLSLASNIRTLLIDEAVELEYKLSGAKPTALFFSFQTAIIKIQSGVSSLISSAGYMVIGFTSSETAKLNEYIASGFVARESTEYTDLFTMLFFLFGVLPAISSLLAVIPFIKDLTSKN
;
A
#
# COMPACT_ATOMS: atom_id res chain seq x y z
N ILE A 1 6.42 3.16 9.68
CA ILE A 1 5.12 3.48 10.29
C ILE A 1 4.81 2.51 11.42
N PHE A 2 4.70 1.20 11.18
CA PHE A 2 4.36 0.21 12.21
C PHE A 2 5.34 0.17 13.39
N ILE A 3 6.66 0.20 13.12
CA ILE A 3 7.70 0.24 14.16
C ILE A 3 7.58 1.52 15.01
N LEU A 4 7.32 2.67 14.39
CA LEU A 4 7.10 3.93 15.10
C LEU A 4 5.84 3.87 15.98
N TYR A 5 4.78 3.24 15.48
CA TYR A 5 3.57 3.01 16.26
C TYR A 5 3.84 2.15 17.50
N LEU A 6 4.56 1.03 17.35
CA LEU A 6 4.90 0.15 18.47
C LEU A 6 5.78 0.84 19.52
N GLY A 7 6.74 1.67 19.08
CA GLY A 7 7.63 2.39 19.99
C GLY A 7 7.00 3.58 20.74
N ASN A 8 5.91 4.14 20.19
CA ASN A 8 5.33 5.39 20.67
C ASN A 8 3.81 5.34 20.80
N LYS A 9 3.24 4.23 21.27
CA LYS A 9 1.78 4.06 21.38
C LYS A 9 1.07 5.21 22.11
N THR A 10 1.67 5.73 23.16
CA THR A 10 1.10 6.79 24.01
C THR A 10 1.38 8.19 23.49
N THR A 11 2.43 8.39 22.67
CA THR A 11 2.89 9.71 22.22
C THR A 11 2.58 10.01 20.75
N MET A 12 1.85 9.14 20.05
CA MET A 12 1.48 9.32 18.64
C MET A 12 0.71 10.63 18.37
N ASN A 13 0.18 11.29 19.40
CA ASN A 13 -0.57 12.54 19.28
C ASN A 13 0.31 13.80 19.39
N THR A 14 1.61 13.66 19.52
CA THR A 14 2.49 14.82 19.54
C THR A 14 2.70 15.34 18.11
N LEU A 15 2.82 16.65 17.97
CA LEU A 15 3.08 17.30 16.68
C LEU A 15 4.32 16.71 15.98
N GLY A 16 5.35 16.37 16.76
CA GLY A 16 6.58 15.75 16.24
C GLY A 16 6.33 14.41 15.59
N ASN A 17 5.57 13.52 16.22
CA ASN A 17 5.24 12.20 15.64
C ASN A 17 4.35 12.33 14.41
N PHE A 18 3.41 13.28 14.40
CA PHE A 18 2.63 13.59 13.20
C PHE A 18 3.52 14.05 12.06
N ALA A 19 4.46 14.95 12.30
CA ALA A 19 5.41 15.43 11.30
C ALA A 19 6.27 14.30 10.72
N VAL A 20 6.78 13.40 11.57
CA VAL A 20 7.53 12.21 11.11
C VAL A 20 6.67 11.31 10.24
N MET A 21 5.43 11.01 10.65
CA MET A 21 4.50 10.20 9.86
C MET A 21 4.17 10.86 8.52
N PHE A 22 3.97 12.17 8.50
CA PHE A 22 3.72 12.94 7.30
C PHE A 22 4.90 12.89 6.33
N ILE A 23 6.12 13.11 6.81
CA ILE A 23 7.35 13.02 5.99
C ILE A 23 7.52 11.60 5.42
N LEU A 24 7.34 10.57 6.23
CA LEU A 24 7.43 9.17 5.76
C LEU A 24 6.36 8.86 4.69
N SER A 25 5.16 9.40 4.83
CA SER A 25 4.09 9.25 3.84
C SER A 25 4.42 9.97 2.53
N LEU A 26 4.99 11.17 2.59
CA LEU A 26 5.45 11.91 1.40
C LEU A 26 6.57 11.15 0.67
N VAL A 27 7.56 10.67 1.40
CA VAL A 27 8.66 9.87 0.82
C VAL A 27 8.11 8.61 0.17
N SER A 28 7.25 7.87 0.87
CA SER A 28 6.62 6.66 0.34
C SER A 28 5.78 6.94 -0.90
N GLY A 29 4.98 8.01 -0.91
CA GLY A 29 4.20 8.45 -2.06
C GLY A 29 5.06 8.83 -3.26
N SER A 30 6.20 9.47 -3.03
CA SER A 30 7.16 9.81 -4.08
C SER A 30 7.75 8.56 -4.74
N PHE A 31 8.12 7.55 -3.97
CA PHE A 31 8.58 6.27 -4.53
C PHE A 31 7.51 5.53 -5.33
N LEU A 32 6.27 5.54 -4.87
CA LEU A 32 5.15 4.94 -5.62
C LEU A 32 4.90 5.65 -6.95
N SER A 33 4.98 6.98 -6.96
CA SER A 33 4.86 7.78 -8.18
C SER A 33 6.00 7.49 -9.15
N LEU A 34 7.24 7.41 -8.65
CA LEU A 34 8.39 7.05 -9.48
C LEU A 34 8.24 5.65 -10.09
N ALA A 35 7.83 4.66 -9.30
CA ALA A 35 7.58 3.31 -9.78
C ALA A 35 6.50 3.26 -10.88
N SER A 36 5.46 4.09 -10.78
CA SER A 36 4.43 4.22 -11.81
C SER A 36 4.98 4.78 -13.12
N ASN A 37 5.83 5.80 -13.04
CA ASN A 37 6.47 6.41 -14.22
C ASN A 37 7.42 5.43 -14.90
N ILE A 38 8.24 4.70 -14.14
CA ILE A 38 9.14 3.66 -14.68
C ILE A 38 8.33 2.58 -15.39
N ARG A 39 7.19 2.16 -14.84
CA ARG A 39 6.32 1.17 -15.49
C ARG A 39 5.83 1.65 -16.85
N THR A 40 5.45 2.91 -16.96
CA THR A 40 5.00 3.50 -18.24
C THR A 40 6.14 3.53 -19.26
N LEU A 41 7.35 3.93 -18.84
CA LEU A 41 8.52 3.92 -19.71
C LEU A 41 8.87 2.51 -20.23
N LEU A 42 8.79 1.49 -19.37
CA LEU A 42 9.03 0.09 -19.78
C LEU A 42 8.02 -0.40 -20.82
N ILE A 43 6.77 0.06 -20.72
CA ILE A 43 5.75 -0.28 -21.72
C ILE A 43 6.03 0.43 -23.04
N ASP A 44 6.42 1.69 -23.02
CA ASP A 44 6.77 2.42 -24.23
C ASP A 44 7.98 1.77 -24.93
N GLU A 45 8.98 1.33 -24.17
CA GLU A 45 10.13 0.59 -24.69
C GLU A 45 9.72 -0.76 -25.31
N ALA A 46 8.82 -1.50 -24.67
CA ALA A 46 8.29 -2.75 -25.19
C ALA A 46 7.50 -2.55 -26.50
N VAL A 47 6.71 -1.48 -26.61
CA VAL A 47 5.98 -1.11 -27.82
C VAL A 47 6.96 -0.74 -28.95
N GLU A 48 8.04 -0.02 -28.63
CA GLU A 48 9.05 0.34 -29.61
C GLU A 48 9.84 -0.89 -30.11
N LEU A 49 10.15 -1.83 -29.22
CA LEU A 49 10.78 -3.08 -29.56
C LEU A 49 9.90 -3.91 -30.52
N GLU A 50 8.61 -4.02 -30.20
CA GLU A 50 7.65 -4.73 -31.07
C GLU A 50 7.53 -4.07 -32.44
N TYR A 51 7.53 -2.74 -32.48
CA TYR A 51 7.53 -2.01 -33.74
C TYR A 51 8.76 -2.31 -34.62
N LYS A 52 9.94 -2.42 -34.02
CA LYS A 52 11.18 -2.78 -34.72
C LYS A 52 11.14 -4.22 -35.24
N LEU A 53 10.47 -5.13 -34.56
CA LEU A 53 10.41 -6.54 -34.91
C LEU A 53 9.32 -6.86 -35.92
N SER A 54 8.12 -6.32 -35.73
CA SER A 54 6.91 -6.69 -36.51
C SER A 54 6.47 -5.59 -37.50
N GLY A 55 7.00 -4.36 -37.38
CA GLY A 55 6.52 -3.20 -38.14
C GLY A 55 5.16 -2.66 -37.64
N ALA A 56 4.53 -3.31 -36.67
CA ALA A 56 3.27 -2.88 -36.08
C ALA A 56 3.52 -2.14 -34.75
N LYS A 57 2.79 -1.06 -34.49
CA LYS A 57 2.90 -0.29 -33.25
C LYS A 57 1.64 -0.49 -32.38
N PRO A 58 1.53 -1.61 -31.62
CA PRO A 58 0.33 -1.97 -30.89
C PRO A 58 0.19 -1.23 -29.54
N THR A 59 0.40 0.08 -29.53
CA THR A 59 0.39 0.93 -28.35
C THR A 59 -0.90 0.76 -27.53
N ALA A 60 -2.05 0.80 -28.22
CA ALA A 60 -3.36 0.67 -27.56
C ALA A 60 -3.52 -0.69 -26.86
N LEU A 61 -3.00 -1.77 -27.47
CA LEU A 61 -3.07 -3.11 -26.88
C LEU A 61 -2.27 -3.18 -25.57
N PHE A 62 -1.02 -2.71 -25.58
CA PHE A 62 -0.17 -2.72 -24.39
C PHE A 62 -0.73 -1.90 -23.24
N PHE A 63 -1.22 -0.68 -23.52
CA PHE A 63 -1.83 0.16 -22.48
C PHE A 63 -3.18 -0.37 -21.99
N SER A 64 -3.96 -1.00 -22.86
CA SER A 64 -5.21 -1.66 -22.45
C SER A 64 -4.92 -2.85 -21.52
N PHE A 65 -3.90 -3.64 -21.83
CA PHE A 65 -3.48 -4.76 -21.00
C PHE A 65 -2.96 -4.29 -19.63
N GLN A 66 -2.13 -3.24 -19.61
CA GLN A 66 -1.68 -2.60 -18.37
C GLN A 66 -2.86 -2.15 -17.52
N THR A 67 -3.82 -1.47 -18.13
CA THR A 67 -5.01 -0.96 -17.42
C THR A 67 -5.85 -2.10 -16.85
N ALA A 68 -6.01 -3.19 -17.59
CA ALA A 68 -6.71 -4.38 -17.12
C ALA A 68 -6.01 -4.98 -15.88
N ILE A 69 -4.68 -5.15 -15.93
CA ILE A 69 -3.90 -5.67 -14.80
C ILE A 69 -4.04 -4.77 -13.57
N ILE A 70 -3.94 -3.44 -13.74
CA ILE A 70 -4.09 -2.48 -12.62
C ILE A 70 -5.48 -2.59 -12.00
N LYS A 71 -6.54 -2.73 -12.79
CA LYS A 71 -7.91 -2.88 -12.28
C LYS A 71 -8.09 -4.21 -11.53
N ILE A 72 -7.54 -5.31 -12.04
CA ILE A 72 -7.56 -6.60 -11.35
C ILE A 72 -6.80 -6.50 -10.02
N GLN A 73 -5.61 -5.93 -10.03
CA GLN A 73 -4.80 -5.71 -8.83
C GLN A 73 -5.56 -4.88 -7.78
N SER A 74 -6.21 -3.80 -8.19
CA SER A 74 -7.01 -2.95 -7.32
C SER A 74 -8.19 -3.71 -6.70
N GLY A 75 -8.90 -4.51 -7.51
CA GLY A 75 -9.99 -5.37 -7.03
C GLY A 75 -9.53 -6.39 -6.00
N VAL A 76 -8.43 -7.10 -6.29
CA VAL A 76 -7.83 -8.08 -5.35
C VAL A 76 -7.38 -7.40 -4.06
N SER A 77 -6.69 -6.26 -4.15
CA SER A 77 -6.27 -5.50 -2.97
C SER A 77 -7.44 -5.05 -2.11
N SER A 78 -8.54 -4.61 -2.73
CA SER A 78 -9.77 -4.23 -2.02
C SER A 78 -10.40 -5.41 -1.29
N LEU A 79 -10.46 -6.58 -1.92
CA LEU A 79 -10.97 -7.81 -1.29
C LEU A 79 -10.10 -8.23 -0.09
N ILE A 80 -8.78 -8.22 -0.24
CA ILE A 80 -7.84 -8.56 0.84
C ILE A 80 -8.00 -7.58 2.01
N SER A 81 -8.09 -6.28 1.73
CA SER A 81 -8.28 -5.27 2.76
C SER A 81 -9.62 -5.45 3.49
N SER A 82 -10.70 -5.69 2.75
CA SER A 82 -12.02 -5.93 3.33
C SER A 82 -12.05 -7.18 4.20
N ALA A 83 -11.44 -8.28 3.73
CA ALA A 83 -11.30 -9.50 4.53
C ALA A 83 -10.46 -9.25 5.79
N GLY A 84 -9.35 -8.48 5.66
CA GLY A 84 -8.53 -8.07 6.79
C GLY A 84 -9.34 -7.30 7.84
N TYR A 85 -10.13 -6.32 7.42
CA TYR A 85 -11.01 -5.58 8.35
C TYR A 85 -12.00 -6.48 9.06
N MET A 86 -12.62 -7.43 8.35
CA MET A 86 -13.56 -8.38 8.98
C MET A 86 -12.87 -9.27 10.01
N VAL A 87 -11.68 -9.77 9.73
CA VAL A 87 -10.92 -10.64 10.63
C VAL A 87 -10.52 -9.92 11.93
N ILE A 88 -10.17 -8.64 11.85
CA ILE A 88 -9.81 -7.85 13.04
C ILE A 88 -11.04 -7.25 13.76
N GLY A 89 -12.25 -7.57 13.32
CA GLY A 89 -13.48 -7.07 13.93
C GLY A 89 -13.83 -5.62 13.59
N PHE A 90 -13.15 -4.99 12.62
CA PHE A 90 -13.46 -3.63 12.17
C PHE A 90 -14.68 -3.64 11.24
N THR A 91 -15.84 -3.88 11.82
CA THR A 91 -17.13 -3.93 11.11
C THR A 91 -17.79 -2.56 11.09
N SER A 92 -18.80 -2.39 10.24
CA SER A 92 -19.59 -1.15 10.18
C SER A 92 -20.25 -0.79 11.52
N SER A 93 -20.68 -1.80 12.30
CA SER A 93 -21.29 -1.61 13.62
C SER A 93 -20.26 -1.12 14.65
N GLU A 94 -19.05 -1.67 14.65
CA GLU A 94 -17.97 -1.23 15.55
C GLU A 94 -17.46 0.16 15.18
N THR A 95 -17.38 0.47 13.89
CA THR A 95 -17.05 1.82 13.42
C THR A 95 -18.09 2.85 13.87
N ALA A 96 -19.38 2.50 13.81
CA ALA A 96 -20.44 3.38 14.28
C ALA A 96 -20.35 3.65 15.79
N LYS A 97 -20.16 2.60 16.61
CA LYS A 97 -19.94 2.74 18.06
C LYS A 97 -18.71 3.57 18.38
N LEU A 98 -17.59 3.33 17.68
CA LEU A 98 -16.36 4.09 17.89
C LEU A 98 -16.56 5.57 17.56
N ASN A 99 -17.29 5.90 16.51
CA ASN A 99 -17.61 7.29 16.15
C ASN A 99 -18.49 7.95 17.22
N GLU A 100 -19.45 7.23 17.79
CA GLU A 100 -20.29 7.72 18.88
C GLU A 100 -19.46 7.99 20.14
N TYR A 101 -18.54 7.09 20.51
CA TYR A 101 -17.62 7.29 21.62
C TYR A 101 -16.68 8.49 21.39
N ILE A 102 -16.13 8.65 20.21
CA ILE A 102 -15.29 9.81 19.87
C ILE A 102 -16.10 11.10 19.98
N ALA A 103 -17.34 11.11 19.51
CA ALA A 103 -18.24 12.27 19.62
C ALA A 103 -18.57 12.64 21.08
N SER A 104 -18.55 11.66 22.00
CA SER A 104 -18.70 11.89 23.44
C SER A 104 -17.42 12.35 24.15
N GLY A 105 -16.34 12.59 23.43
CA GLY A 105 -15.04 13.01 23.97
C GLY A 105 -14.11 11.87 24.38
N PHE A 106 -14.46 10.62 24.05
CA PHE A 106 -13.64 9.45 24.33
C PHE A 106 -12.39 9.44 23.43
N VAL A 107 -11.24 9.19 24.01
CA VAL A 107 -9.98 9.05 23.27
C VAL A 107 -9.67 7.57 23.07
N ALA A 108 -10.08 7.02 21.93
CA ALA A 108 -10.03 5.60 21.63
C ALA A 108 -8.65 4.95 21.81
N ARG A 109 -7.57 5.70 21.57
CA ARG A 109 -6.21 5.18 21.69
C ARG A 109 -5.73 5.04 23.15
N GLU A 110 -6.39 5.70 24.11
CA GLU A 110 -6.09 5.59 25.54
C GLU A 110 -6.82 4.39 26.17
N SER A 111 -7.75 3.81 25.42
CA SER A 111 -8.48 2.61 25.82
C SER A 111 -7.70 1.34 25.45
N THR A 112 -7.61 0.43 26.41
CA THR A 112 -7.05 -0.91 26.17
C THR A 112 -7.90 -1.74 25.21
N GLU A 113 -9.21 -1.49 25.17
CA GLU A 113 -10.17 -2.20 24.33
C GLU A 113 -9.86 -2.07 22.82
N TYR A 114 -9.41 -0.89 22.38
CA TYR A 114 -9.11 -0.63 20.97
C TYR A 114 -7.63 -0.77 20.60
N THR A 115 -6.75 -1.07 21.57
CA THR A 115 -5.31 -1.18 21.31
C THR A 115 -5.00 -2.28 20.30
N ASP A 116 -5.63 -3.43 20.40
CA ASP A 116 -5.40 -4.56 19.51
C ASP A 116 -5.93 -4.26 18.10
N LEU A 117 -7.09 -3.61 18.01
CA LEU A 117 -7.65 -3.16 16.75
C LEU A 117 -6.69 -2.20 16.02
N PHE A 118 -6.19 -1.17 16.71
CA PHE A 118 -5.23 -0.24 16.12
C PHE A 118 -3.90 -0.90 15.77
N THR A 119 -3.41 -1.82 16.58
CA THR A 119 -2.19 -2.57 16.30
C THR A 119 -2.35 -3.39 15.01
N MET A 120 -3.46 -4.07 14.83
CA MET A 120 -3.76 -4.84 13.62
C MET A 120 -3.94 -3.94 12.38
N LEU A 121 -4.59 -2.79 12.52
CA LEU A 121 -4.71 -1.82 11.43
C LEU A 121 -3.34 -1.32 10.96
N PHE A 122 -2.47 -0.93 11.88
CA PHE A 122 -1.11 -0.51 11.53
C PHE A 122 -0.27 -1.64 10.94
N PHE A 123 -0.49 -2.88 11.37
CA PHE A 123 0.13 -4.06 10.76
C PHE A 123 -0.34 -4.23 9.31
N LEU A 124 -1.63 -4.16 9.04
CA LEU A 124 -2.19 -4.28 7.69
C LEU A 124 -1.65 -3.18 6.75
N PHE A 125 -1.59 -1.94 7.22
CA PHE A 125 -1.15 -0.82 6.39
C PHE A 125 0.37 -0.64 6.31
N GLY A 126 1.13 -1.16 7.27
CA GLY A 126 2.57 -1.00 7.32
C GLY A 126 3.34 -2.24 6.90
N VAL A 127 3.05 -3.37 7.52
CA VAL A 127 3.85 -4.59 7.36
C VAL A 127 3.48 -5.35 6.09
N LEU A 128 2.20 -5.53 5.81
CA LEU A 128 1.74 -6.27 4.63
C LEU A 128 2.23 -5.65 3.30
N PRO A 129 2.10 -4.32 3.06
CA PRO A 129 2.66 -3.69 1.87
C PRO A 129 4.18 -3.78 1.80
N ALA A 130 4.88 -3.70 2.95
CA ALA A 130 6.33 -3.84 2.99
C ALA A 130 6.78 -5.23 2.55
N ILE A 131 6.13 -6.28 3.06
CA ILE A 131 6.39 -7.67 2.64
C ILE A 131 6.11 -7.84 1.14
N SER A 132 4.98 -7.34 0.66
CA SER A 132 4.62 -7.42 -0.77
C SER A 132 5.66 -6.73 -1.65
N SER A 133 6.18 -5.59 -1.23
CA SER A 133 7.22 -4.85 -1.96
C SER A 133 8.54 -5.62 -1.98
N LEU A 134 8.93 -6.26 -0.87
CA LEU A 134 10.14 -7.10 -0.82
C LEU A 134 10.00 -8.32 -1.73
N LEU A 135 8.84 -8.98 -1.73
CA LEU A 135 8.59 -10.13 -2.61
C LEU A 135 8.64 -9.72 -4.10
N ALA A 136 8.19 -8.53 -4.43
CA ALA A 136 8.22 -8.01 -5.80
C ALA A 136 9.64 -7.81 -6.36
N VAL A 137 10.66 -7.67 -5.50
CA VAL A 137 12.07 -7.51 -5.92
C VAL A 137 12.72 -8.85 -6.29
N ILE A 138 12.23 -9.98 -5.78
CA ILE A 138 12.83 -11.31 -5.99
C ILE A 138 13.06 -11.67 -7.46
N PRO A 139 12.09 -11.49 -8.39
CA PRO A 139 12.31 -11.80 -9.80
C PRO A 139 13.46 -11.01 -10.41
N PHE A 140 13.61 -9.73 -10.04
CA PHE A 140 14.66 -8.86 -10.57
C PHE A 140 16.06 -9.26 -10.08
N ILE A 141 16.19 -9.70 -8.83
CA ILE A 141 17.47 -10.21 -8.29
C ILE A 141 17.88 -11.48 -9.05
N LYS A 142 16.93 -12.36 -9.34
CA LYS A 142 17.20 -13.60 -10.07
C LYS A 142 17.66 -13.33 -11.50
N ASP A 143 17.08 -12.34 -12.19
CA ASP A 143 17.50 -11.98 -13.55
C ASP A 143 18.91 -11.37 -13.56
N LEU A 144 19.23 -10.52 -12.59
CA LEU A 144 20.57 -9.94 -12.45
C LEU A 144 21.65 -10.99 -12.17
N THR A 145 21.33 -12.04 -11.35
CA THR A 145 22.27 -13.12 -11.05
C THR A 145 22.42 -14.13 -12.16
N SER A 146 21.47 -14.26 -13.07
CA SER A 146 21.53 -15.22 -14.19
C SER A 146 22.33 -14.70 -15.38
N LYS A 147 22.62 -13.40 -15.42
CA LYS A 147 23.39 -12.74 -16.51
C LYS A 147 24.90 -12.63 -16.22
N ASN A 148 25.36 -13.04 -15.04
CA ASN A 148 26.76 -13.20 -14.67
C ASN A 148 27.16 -14.69 -14.69
#